data_8928a99c4d73983a9e44e13091b267a0
#
_entry.id   8928a99c4d73983a9e44e13091b267a0
#
_cell.length_a   1.000
_cell.length_b   1.000
_cell.length_c   1.000
_cell.angle_alpha   90.00
_cell.angle_beta   90.00
_cell.angle_gamma   90.00
#
_symmetry.space_group_name_H-M   'P 1'
#
loop_
_entity.id
_entity.type
_entity.pdbx_description
1 polymer ?
#
loop_
_entity_poly.entity_id
_entity_poly.type
_entity_poly.pdbx_seq_one_letter_code
_entity_poly.pdbx_strand_id
1 'polypeptide(L)'
;MKKLVTLFIPFLSALVIQAVFAAGFFKIGERAPTFSLSSITGDAVSLESLKGKVVVLGLFHICDPCMAQGTNLQKVHEAMKGKNVAVVGVNSAGNSKRDVGEFLSAFPVRVTYPYLLDPNKTTDKLYGGGKFIPNVYVIDQSGIIRWQRVGNMDLAGSDTIIQEVEKLLAADTGKGSGSM
;
A
#
# COMPACT_ATOMS: atom_id res chain seq x y z
N MET A 1 -5.77 34.18 66.56
CA MET A 1 -6.45 33.09 65.85
C MET A 1 -6.23 33.27 64.34
N LYS A 2 -5.25 32.59 63.76
CA LYS A 2 -4.91 32.71 62.33
C LYS A 2 -5.61 31.58 61.57
N LYS A 3 -6.55 31.94 60.68
CA LYS A 3 -7.23 30.97 59.81
C LYS A 3 -6.31 30.62 58.66
N LEU A 4 -5.94 29.33 58.60
CA LEU A 4 -5.18 28.75 57.52
C LEU A 4 -6.16 28.44 56.36
N VAL A 5 -6.05 29.14 55.25
CA VAL A 5 -6.83 28.88 54.03
C VAL A 5 -6.04 27.87 53.22
N THR A 6 -6.53 26.62 53.21
CA THR A 6 -5.98 25.56 52.40
C THR A 6 -6.53 25.68 50.96
N LEU A 7 -5.65 26.10 50.05
CA LEU A 7 -5.96 26.20 48.62
C LEU A 7 -5.92 24.80 48.00
N PHE A 8 -7.07 24.23 47.69
CA PHE A 8 -7.21 23.00 46.94
C PHE A 8 -6.97 23.29 45.45
N ILE A 9 -5.84 22.91 44.91
CA ILE A 9 -5.58 22.90 43.45
C ILE A 9 -6.08 21.56 42.90
N PRO A 10 -7.09 21.54 42.04
CA PRO A 10 -7.46 20.30 41.36
C PRO A 10 -6.38 19.95 40.37
N PHE A 11 -5.72 18.82 40.60
CA PHE A 11 -4.81 18.17 39.66
C PHE A 11 -5.65 17.70 38.47
N LEU A 12 -5.71 18.54 37.44
CA LEU A 12 -6.27 18.16 36.13
C LEU A 12 -5.27 17.23 35.48
N SER A 13 -5.42 15.91 35.74
CA SER A 13 -4.68 14.87 35.04
C SER A 13 -5.12 14.89 33.59
N ALA A 14 -4.35 15.57 32.73
CA ALA A 14 -4.44 15.43 31.29
C ALA A 14 -4.11 13.98 30.96
N LEU A 15 -5.13 13.17 30.73
CA LEU A 15 -5.01 11.84 30.17
C LEU A 15 -4.51 12.01 28.74
N VAL A 16 -3.20 12.01 28.56
CA VAL A 16 -2.56 11.90 27.24
C VAL A 16 -2.85 10.48 26.77
N ILE A 17 -3.89 10.33 25.96
CA ILE A 17 -4.12 9.12 25.17
C ILE A 17 -2.97 9.05 24.18
N GLN A 18 -1.89 8.41 24.58
CA GLN A 18 -0.89 7.92 23.64
C GLN A 18 -1.56 6.82 22.84
N ALA A 19 -2.00 7.16 21.62
CA ALA A 19 -2.33 6.17 20.62
C ALA A 19 -1.06 5.34 20.40
N VAL A 20 -0.96 4.23 21.09
CA VAL A 20 0.02 3.18 20.78
C VAL A 20 -0.36 2.70 19.39
N PHE A 21 0.31 3.23 18.39
CA PHE A 21 0.33 2.62 17.07
C PHE A 21 0.97 1.25 17.26
N ALA A 22 0.14 0.28 17.62
CA ALA A 22 0.49 -1.11 17.43
C ALA A 22 0.82 -1.20 15.94
N ALA A 23 2.09 -1.50 15.63
CA ALA A 23 2.54 -1.83 14.30
C ALA A 23 1.85 -3.14 13.89
N GLY A 24 0.55 -3.07 13.67
CA GLY A 24 -0.29 -4.16 13.22
C GLY A 24 -0.06 -4.34 11.73
N PHE A 25 0.18 -5.57 11.33
CA PHE A 25 0.38 -5.99 9.96
C PHE A 25 -0.82 -5.72 9.04
N PHE A 26 -1.95 -5.31 9.58
CA PHE A 26 -3.19 -5.09 8.86
C PHE A 26 -3.64 -3.65 9.04
N LYS A 27 -3.59 -2.89 7.94
CA LYS A 27 -4.03 -1.49 7.87
C LYS A 27 -5.36 -1.33 7.13
N ILE A 28 -6.20 -2.37 7.17
CA ILE A 28 -7.53 -2.32 6.52
C ILE A 28 -8.40 -1.26 7.20
N GLY A 29 -8.99 -0.37 6.40
CA GLY A 29 -9.79 0.76 6.87
C GLY A 29 -8.98 2.04 7.13
N GLU A 30 -7.66 1.97 7.14
CA GLU A 30 -6.79 3.14 7.28
C GLU A 30 -6.49 3.79 5.93
N ARG A 31 -6.15 5.07 5.97
CA ARG A 31 -5.64 5.78 4.80
C ARG A 31 -4.26 5.25 4.43
N ALA A 32 -4.08 4.89 3.16
CA ALA A 32 -2.80 4.45 2.65
C ALA A 32 -1.74 5.57 2.79
N PRO A 33 -0.56 5.28 3.37
CA PRO A 33 0.53 6.24 3.45
C PRO A 33 0.94 6.73 2.06
N THR A 34 1.17 8.02 1.91
CA THR A 34 1.57 8.62 0.64
C THR A 34 3.04 8.35 0.33
N PHE A 35 3.34 8.24 -0.95
CA PHE A 35 4.72 8.18 -1.47
C PHE A 35 4.80 8.93 -2.81
N SER A 36 6.02 9.31 -3.18
CA SER A 36 6.36 9.82 -4.51
C SER A 36 7.73 9.26 -4.88
N LEU A 37 7.78 8.38 -5.88
CA LEU A 37 8.96 7.61 -6.26
C LEU A 37 9.13 7.62 -7.78
N SER A 38 10.36 7.40 -8.24
CA SER A 38 10.64 7.22 -9.66
C SER A 38 10.50 5.75 -10.06
N SER A 39 9.91 5.51 -11.22
CA SER A 39 9.89 4.18 -11.83
C SER A 39 11.28 3.81 -12.36
N ILE A 40 11.46 2.53 -12.69
CA ILE A 40 12.68 2.05 -13.33
C ILE A 40 12.91 2.71 -14.71
N THR A 41 11.84 3.17 -15.37
CA THR A 41 11.90 3.93 -16.64
C THR A 41 12.18 5.41 -16.44
N GLY A 42 12.07 5.93 -15.20
CA GLY A 42 12.36 7.31 -14.85
C GLY A 42 11.12 8.17 -14.59
N ASP A 43 9.92 7.66 -14.87
CA ASP A 43 8.66 8.39 -14.64
C ASP A 43 8.39 8.55 -13.14
N ALA A 44 7.97 9.74 -12.72
CA ALA A 44 7.56 9.97 -11.35
C ALA A 44 6.13 9.45 -11.12
N VAL A 45 5.94 8.64 -10.09
CA VAL A 45 4.63 8.12 -9.68
C VAL A 45 4.42 8.38 -8.19
N SER A 46 3.29 8.98 -7.86
CA SER A 46 2.88 9.20 -6.47
C SER A 46 1.51 8.56 -6.21
N LEU A 47 1.25 8.16 -4.97
CA LEU A 47 -0.09 7.66 -4.61
C LEU A 47 -1.16 8.74 -4.82
N GLU A 48 -0.81 10.01 -4.62
CA GLU A 48 -1.70 11.15 -4.84
C GLU A 48 -2.11 11.30 -6.33
N SER A 49 -1.17 11.04 -7.25
CA SER A 49 -1.46 11.08 -8.71
C SER A 49 -2.40 9.95 -9.17
N LEU A 50 -2.64 8.96 -8.32
CA LEU A 50 -3.51 7.82 -8.58
C LEU A 50 -4.89 7.95 -7.92
N LYS A 51 -5.17 9.08 -7.24
CA LYS A 51 -6.49 9.35 -6.64
C LYS A 51 -7.62 9.16 -7.64
N GLY A 52 -8.74 8.66 -7.15
CA GLY A 52 -9.91 8.33 -7.98
C GLY A 52 -9.82 6.98 -8.68
N LYS A 53 -8.67 6.30 -8.64
CA LYS A 53 -8.52 4.91 -9.14
C LYS A 53 -8.49 3.92 -7.98
N VAL A 54 -8.90 2.70 -8.22
CA VAL A 54 -8.52 1.58 -7.35
C VAL A 54 -7.06 1.27 -7.61
N VAL A 55 -6.24 1.23 -6.55
CA VAL A 55 -4.80 1.00 -6.67
C VAL A 55 -4.45 -0.37 -6.09
N VAL A 56 -3.79 -1.20 -6.90
CA VAL A 56 -3.14 -2.44 -6.45
C VAL A 56 -1.67 -2.14 -6.27
N LEU A 57 -1.22 -2.09 -5.02
CA LEU A 57 0.15 -1.76 -4.64
C LEU A 57 0.88 -3.01 -4.17
N GLY A 58 1.95 -3.39 -4.84
CA GLY A 58 2.86 -4.46 -4.42
C GLY A 58 4.16 -3.90 -3.84
N LEU A 59 4.56 -4.36 -2.65
CA LEU A 59 5.87 -4.08 -2.07
C LEU A 59 6.74 -5.32 -2.17
N PHE A 60 7.93 -5.15 -2.74
CA PHE A 60 8.83 -6.24 -3.11
C PHE A 60 10.27 -5.98 -2.67
N HIS A 61 10.98 -7.07 -2.41
CA HIS A 61 12.44 -7.13 -2.43
C HIS A 61 12.89 -7.94 -3.66
N ILE A 62 14.19 -8.16 -3.80
CA ILE A 62 14.73 -9.12 -4.79
C ILE A 62 14.67 -10.50 -4.15
N CYS A 63 13.63 -11.28 -4.47
CA CYS A 63 13.40 -12.62 -3.93
C CYS A 63 12.45 -13.44 -4.82
N ASP A 64 12.52 -14.78 -4.76
CA ASP A 64 11.68 -15.67 -5.56
C ASP A 64 10.18 -15.50 -5.26
N PRO A 65 9.72 -15.44 -3.98
CA PRO A 65 8.32 -15.15 -3.70
C PRO A 65 7.86 -13.78 -4.23
N CYS A 66 8.77 -12.79 -4.25
CA CYS A 66 8.48 -11.47 -4.82
C CYS A 66 8.30 -11.52 -6.33
N MET A 67 9.11 -12.33 -7.01
CA MET A 67 8.98 -12.57 -8.45
C MET A 67 7.64 -13.26 -8.77
N ALA A 68 7.27 -14.28 -8.02
CA ALA A 68 5.99 -14.98 -8.18
C ALA A 68 4.80 -14.04 -7.95
N GLN A 69 4.83 -13.25 -6.89
CA GLN A 69 3.77 -12.27 -6.60
C GLN A 69 3.72 -11.15 -7.65
N GLY A 70 4.87 -10.66 -8.11
CA GLY A 70 4.96 -9.65 -9.17
C GLY A 70 4.41 -10.18 -10.50
N THR A 71 4.60 -11.47 -10.79
CA THR A 71 3.98 -12.15 -11.94
C THR A 71 2.45 -12.19 -11.81
N ASN A 72 1.91 -12.43 -10.60
CA ASN A 72 0.46 -12.35 -10.36
C ASN A 72 -0.05 -10.92 -10.56
N LEU A 73 0.70 -9.91 -10.14
CA LEU A 73 0.33 -8.51 -10.39
C LEU A 73 0.32 -8.15 -11.87
N GLN A 74 1.20 -8.75 -12.69
CA GLN A 74 1.15 -8.56 -14.15
C GLN A 74 -0.16 -9.09 -14.74
N LYS A 75 -0.64 -10.25 -14.31
CA LYS A 75 -1.94 -10.79 -14.73
C LYS A 75 -3.09 -9.85 -14.32
N VAL A 76 -3.04 -9.31 -13.10
CA VAL A 76 -4.03 -8.30 -12.63
C VAL A 76 -3.97 -7.05 -13.51
N HIS A 77 -2.79 -6.55 -13.81
CA HIS A 77 -2.60 -5.37 -14.66
C HIS A 77 -3.22 -5.56 -16.04
N GLU A 78 -3.01 -6.70 -16.65
CA GLU A 78 -3.58 -7.04 -17.96
C GLU A 78 -5.11 -7.18 -17.90
N ALA A 79 -5.64 -7.87 -16.90
CA ALA A 79 -7.09 -8.07 -16.73
C ALA A 79 -7.84 -6.76 -16.41
N MET A 80 -7.17 -5.80 -15.79
CA MET A 80 -7.74 -4.50 -15.42
C MET A 80 -7.46 -3.40 -16.46
N LYS A 81 -6.85 -3.72 -17.58
CA LYS A 81 -6.57 -2.75 -18.64
C LYS A 81 -7.86 -2.09 -19.16
N GLY A 82 -7.85 -0.76 -19.24
CA GLY A 82 -9.02 0.03 -19.65
C GLY A 82 -10.04 0.28 -18.53
N LYS A 83 -9.88 -0.32 -17.34
CA LYS A 83 -10.69 0.00 -16.15
C LYS A 83 -10.03 1.11 -15.33
N ASN A 84 -10.77 1.71 -14.42
CA ASN A 84 -10.26 2.76 -13.52
C ASN A 84 -9.40 2.16 -12.37
N VAL A 85 -8.34 1.45 -12.75
CA VAL A 85 -7.43 0.72 -11.87
C VAL A 85 -5.99 1.08 -12.20
N ALA A 86 -5.15 1.20 -11.19
CA ALA A 86 -3.71 1.30 -11.34
C ALA A 86 -3.03 0.14 -10.58
N VAL A 87 -2.13 -0.58 -11.24
CA VAL A 87 -1.25 -1.56 -10.61
C VAL A 87 0.14 -0.96 -10.51
N VAL A 88 0.75 -1.02 -9.34
CA VAL A 88 2.08 -0.44 -9.06
C VAL A 88 2.89 -1.42 -8.23
N GLY A 89 4.12 -1.70 -8.64
CA GLY A 89 5.12 -2.41 -7.84
C GLY A 89 6.16 -1.44 -7.28
N VAL A 90 6.67 -1.71 -6.09
CA VAL A 90 7.74 -0.93 -5.46
C VAL A 90 8.83 -1.87 -4.97
N ASN A 91 10.08 -1.64 -5.38
CA ASN A 91 11.22 -2.22 -4.67
C ASN A 91 11.46 -1.41 -3.39
N SER A 92 10.96 -1.92 -2.27
CA SER A 92 11.02 -1.24 -0.97
C SER A 92 12.33 -1.50 -0.21
N ALA A 93 13.20 -2.38 -0.73
CA ALA A 93 14.47 -2.76 -0.10
C ALA A 93 15.61 -1.75 -0.32
N GLY A 94 15.42 -0.76 -1.19
CA GLY A 94 16.47 0.21 -1.53
C GLY A 94 17.53 -0.33 -2.48
N ASN A 95 17.22 -1.40 -3.24
CA ASN A 95 18.13 -1.93 -4.24
C ASN A 95 18.40 -0.92 -5.38
N SER A 96 19.57 -1.04 -6.00
CA SER A 96 19.94 -0.17 -7.10
C SER A 96 19.05 -0.39 -8.34
N LYS A 97 18.97 0.63 -9.20
CA LYS A 97 18.26 0.53 -10.49
C LYS A 97 18.76 -0.64 -11.34
N ARG A 98 20.07 -0.91 -11.31
CA ARG A 98 20.68 -2.03 -12.02
C ARG A 98 20.16 -3.38 -11.48
N ASP A 99 20.26 -3.57 -10.16
CA ASP A 99 19.87 -4.84 -9.54
C ASP A 99 18.38 -5.13 -9.72
N VAL A 100 17.53 -4.08 -9.64
CA VAL A 100 16.09 -4.20 -9.92
C VAL A 100 15.85 -4.50 -11.40
N GLY A 101 16.63 -3.92 -12.32
CA GLY A 101 16.54 -4.21 -13.75
C GLY A 101 16.89 -5.66 -14.06
N GLU A 102 17.96 -6.20 -13.47
CA GLU A 102 18.34 -7.61 -13.58
C GLU A 102 17.25 -8.52 -13.02
N PHE A 103 16.70 -8.19 -11.84
CA PHE A 103 15.59 -8.93 -11.24
C PHE A 103 14.35 -8.96 -12.14
N LEU A 104 13.94 -7.84 -12.70
CA LEU A 104 12.78 -7.77 -13.60
C LEU A 104 13.03 -8.54 -14.92
N SER A 105 14.27 -8.61 -15.38
CA SER A 105 14.65 -9.38 -16.56
C SER A 105 14.54 -10.89 -16.35
N ALA A 106 14.59 -11.35 -15.10
CA ALA A 106 14.46 -12.76 -14.72
C ALA A 106 13.00 -13.23 -14.58
N PHE A 107 12.01 -12.31 -14.66
CA PHE A 107 10.60 -12.68 -14.56
C PHE A 107 10.19 -13.58 -15.73
N PRO A 108 9.31 -14.57 -15.50
CA PRO A 108 8.81 -15.44 -16.56
C PRO A 108 7.88 -14.72 -17.55
N VAL A 109 7.48 -13.49 -17.22
CA VAL A 109 6.65 -12.60 -18.04
C VAL A 109 7.24 -11.19 -18.00
N ARG A 110 7.02 -10.42 -19.08
CA ARG A 110 7.42 -9.03 -19.10
C ARG A 110 6.53 -8.21 -18.17
N VAL A 111 7.13 -7.56 -17.16
CA VAL A 111 6.44 -6.61 -16.29
C VAL A 111 6.19 -5.30 -17.05
N THR A 112 4.92 -4.88 -17.15
CA THR A 112 4.51 -3.67 -17.88
C THR A 112 3.81 -2.63 -17.00
N TYR A 113 3.45 -2.99 -15.75
CA TYR A 113 2.99 -1.99 -14.78
C TYR A 113 4.19 -1.17 -14.23
N PRO A 114 3.98 0.08 -13.80
CA PRO A 114 5.03 0.88 -13.18
C PRO A 114 5.71 0.16 -12.02
N TYR A 115 7.03 -0.03 -12.11
CA TYR A 115 7.85 -0.62 -11.05
C TYR A 115 8.78 0.45 -10.48
N LEU A 116 8.57 0.82 -9.22
CA LEU A 116 9.18 1.98 -8.59
C LEU A 116 10.40 1.59 -7.75
N LEU A 117 11.30 2.53 -7.60
CA LEU A 117 12.51 2.41 -6.79
C LEU A 117 12.35 3.24 -5.52
N ASP A 118 12.57 2.63 -4.36
CA ASP A 118 12.54 3.32 -3.06
C ASP A 118 13.91 3.26 -2.38
N PRO A 119 14.88 4.09 -2.81
CA PRO A 119 16.25 4.06 -2.31
C PRO A 119 16.34 4.37 -0.81
N ASN A 120 15.38 5.08 -0.26
CA ASN A 120 15.34 5.48 1.14
C ASN A 120 14.54 4.51 2.04
N LYS A 121 13.99 3.44 1.46
CA LYS A 121 13.14 2.46 2.17
C LYS A 121 11.95 3.11 2.90
N THR A 122 11.41 4.17 2.33
CA THR A 122 10.31 4.94 2.92
C THR A 122 9.03 4.13 2.94
N THR A 123 8.69 3.48 1.81
CA THR A 123 7.50 2.63 1.71
C THR A 123 7.63 1.40 2.60
N ASP A 124 8.82 0.83 2.73
CA ASP A 124 9.09 -0.28 3.64
C ASP A 124 8.67 0.06 5.08
N LYS A 125 9.13 1.21 5.57
CA LYS A 125 8.81 1.70 6.92
C LYS A 125 7.32 2.03 7.10
N LEU A 126 6.71 2.68 6.10
CA LEU A 126 5.32 3.14 6.15
C LEU A 126 4.31 1.99 6.07
N TYR A 127 4.63 0.94 5.33
CA TYR A 127 3.71 -0.15 5.03
C TYR A 127 3.99 -1.46 5.78
N GLY A 128 4.87 -1.46 6.78
CA GLY A 128 5.04 -2.62 7.64
C GLY A 128 6.47 -3.08 7.89
N GLY A 129 7.47 -2.32 7.45
CA GLY A 129 8.86 -2.50 7.87
C GLY A 129 9.56 -3.74 7.32
N GLY A 130 9.21 -4.21 6.13
CA GLY A 130 9.94 -5.22 5.37
C GLY A 130 10.01 -6.63 5.96
N LYS A 131 9.38 -6.86 7.09
CA LYS A 131 9.48 -8.15 7.81
C LYS A 131 8.79 -9.31 7.09
N PHE A 132 7.78 -9.02 6.26
CA PHE A 132 6.95 -10.01 5.59
C PHE A 132 6.70 -9.56 4.15
N ILE A 133 7.65 -9.82 3.28
CA ILE A 133 7.62 -9.51 1.85
C ILE A 133 7.42 -10.82 1.08
N PRO A 134 6.65 -10.81 -0.02
CA PRO A 134 5.94 -9.65 -0.63
C PRO A 134 4.69 -9.21 0.14
N ASN A 135 4.33 -7.92 0.01
CA ASN A 135 3.08 -7.37 0.49
C ASN A 135 2.26 -6.84 -0.68
N VAL A 136 0.94 -7.11 -0.67
CA VAL A 136 0.01 -6.55 -1.65
C VAL A 136 -1.14 -5.85 -0.93
N TYR A 137 -1.45 -4.64 -1.38
CA TYR A 137 -2.55 -3.82 -0.88
C TYR A 137 -3.51 -3.50 -2.01
N VAL A 138 -4.82 -3.55 -1.72
CA VAL A 138 -5.84 -2.97 -2.59
C VAL A 138 -6.41 -1.74 -1.89
N ILE A 139 -6.28 -0.59 -2.55
CA ILE A 139 -6.62 0.73 -2.03
C ILE A 139 -7.78 1.27 -2.88
N ASP A 140 -8.82 1.78 -2.23
CA ASP A 140 -9.98 2.33 -2.95
C ASP A 140 -9.71 3.73 -3.54
N GLN A 141 -10.66 4.26 -4.31
CA GLN A 141 -10.60 5.54 -4.98
C GLN A 141 -10.42 6.73 -4.00
N SER A 142 -10.80 6.55 -2.73
CA SER A 142 -10.63 7.53 -1.65
C SER A 142 -9.27 7.43 -0.97
N GLY A 143 -8.44 6.45 -1.33
CA GLY A 143 -7.12 6.20 -0.75
C GLY A 143 -7.16 5.41 0.56
N ILE A 144 -8.22 4.63 0.80
CA ILE A 144 -8.35 3.77 1.98
C ILE A 144 -7.97 2.33 1.61
N ILE A 145 -7.14 1.69 2.44
CA ILE A 145 -6.76 0.29 2.28
C ILE A 145 -7.99 -0.59 2.57
N ARG A 146 -8.41 -1.38 1.60
CA ARG A 146 -9.58 -2.27 1.69
C ARG A 146 -9.22 -3.73 1.79
N TRP A 147 -8.05 -4.10 1.30
CA TRP A 147 -7.57 -5.45 1.37
C TRP A 147 -6.04 -5.49 1.42
N GLN A 148 -5.50 -6.52 2.06
CA GLN A 148 -4.07 -6.75 2.18
C GLN A 148 -3.75 -8.24 2.20
N ARG A 149 -2.63 -8.62 1.59
CA ARG A 149 -1.99 -9.93 1.75
C ARG A 149 -0.52 -9.71 2.07
N VAL A 150 -0.02 -10.44 3.07
CA VAL A 150 1.32 -10.24 3.65
C VAL A 150 2.11 -11.55 3.65
N GLY A 151 3.36 -11.49 3.16
CA GLY A 151 4.31 -12.58 3.27
C GLY A 151 4.26 -13.60 2.15
N ASN A 152 5.19 -14.55 2.21
CA ASN A 152 5.44 -15.54 1.17
C ASN A 152 4.74 -16.89 1.40
N MET A 153 4.16 -17.13 2.57
CA MET A 153 3.51 -18.41 2.88
C MET A 153 2.17 -18.60 2.19
N ASP A 154 1.54 -17.48 1.82
CA ASP A 154 0.23 -17.48 1.15
C ASP A 154 0.17 -16.30 0.17
N LEU A 155 0.77 -16.49 -1.01
CA LEU A 155 0.79 -15.46 -2.04
C LEU A 155 -0.63 -15.17 -2.54
N ALA A 156 -0.91 -13.88 -2.77
CA ALA A 156 -2.18 -13.47 -3.36
C ALA A 156 -2.26 -13.95 -4.82
N GLY A 157 -3.19 -14.86 -5.11
CA GLY A 157 -3.50 -15.22 -6.48
C GLY A 157 -4.07 -14.04 -7.26
N SER A 158 -3.80 -14.00 -8.58
CA SER A 158 -4.34 -12.94 -9.45
C SER A 158 -5.86 -12.83 -9.36
N ASP A 159 -6.57 -13.98 -9.34
CA ASP A 159 -8.03 -14.01 -9.30
C ASP A 159 -8.60 -13.42 -8.00
N THR A 160 -7.96 -13.70 -6.86
CA THR A 160 -8.34 -13.09 -5.58
C THR A 160 -8.19 -11.57 -5.61
N ILE A 161 -7.07 -11.07 -6.14
CA ILE A 161 -6.84 -9.64 -6.25
C ILE A 161 -7.86 -9.00 -7.20
N ILE A 162 -8.14 -9.64 -8.34
CA ILE A 162 -9.13 -9.19 -9.33
C ILE A 162 -10.51 -9.08 -8.67
N GLN A 163 -10.95 -10.07 -7.92
CA GLN A 163 -12.22 -10.06 -7.20
C GLN A 163 -12.31 -8.89 -6.21
N GLU A 164 -11.27 -8.63 -5.44
CA GLU A 164 -11.24 -7.50 -4.50
C GLU A 164 -11.31 -6.15 -5.22
N VAL A 165 -10.62 -6.00 -6.34
CA VAL A 165 -10.68 -4.80 -7.18
C VAL A 165 -12.09 -4.60 -7.76
N GLU A 166 -12.71 -5.64 -8.30
CA GLU A 166 -14.04 -5.57 -8.90
C GLU A 166 -15.13 -5.21 -7.90
N LYS A 167 -15.05 -5.71 -6.66
CA LYS A 167 -15.94 -5.27 -5.56
C LYS A 167 -15.88 -3.76 -5.35
N LEU A 168 -14.69 -3.16 -5.39
CA LEU A 168 -14.53 -1.72 -5.18
C LEU A 168 -15.02 -0.90 -6.39
N LEU A 169 -14.83 -1.38 -7.61
CA LEU A 169 -15.34 -0.73 -8.81
C LEU A 169 -16.87 -0.74 -8.83
N ALA A 170 -17.51 -1.85 -8.45
CA ALA A 170 -18.96 -1.98 -8.39
C ALA A 170 -19.58 -1.08 -7.30
N ALA A 171 -18.92 -0.94 -6.15
CA ALA A 171 -19.39 -0.07 -5.06
C ALA A 171 -19.39 1.43 -5.44
N ASP A 172 -18.52 1.85 -6.34
CA ASP A 172 -18.43 3.23 -6.82
C ASP A 172 -19.56 3.56 -7.80
N THR A 173 -19.89 2.64 -8.71
CA THR A 173 -20.99 2.82 -9.66
C THR A 173 -22.36 2.94 -8.98
N GLY A 174 -22.55 2.28 -7.82
CA GLY A 174 -23.78 2.37 -7.01
C GLY A 174 -23.97 3.71 -6.31
N LYS A 175 -22.91 4.47 -6.05
CA LYS A 175 -22.99 5.81 -5.41
C LYS A 175 -23.37 6.92 -6.40
N GLY A 176 -23.13 6.74 -7.69
CA GLY A 176 -23.43 7.74 -8.73
C GLY A 176 -24.89 7.77 -9.18
N SER A 177 -25.70 6.75 -8.87
CA SER A 177 -27.08 6.65 -9.34
C SER A 177 -28.15 7.13 -8.34
N GLY A 178 -27.74 7.67 -7.19
CA GLY A 178 -28.62 8.07 -6.08
C GLY A 178 -28.86 9.59 -5.93
N SER A 179 -28.38 10.43 -6.86
CA SER A 179 -28.56 11.88 -6.78
C SER A 179 -29.10 12.43 -8.12
N MET A 180 -30.36 12.23 -8.35
CA MET A 180 -31.20 13.07 -9.21
C MET A 180 -32.51 13.31 -8.49
#